data_f4de024b067ce7aff942ef57e6198995
#
_entry.id   f4de024b067ce7aff942ef57e6198995
#
_cell.length_a   1.000
_cell.length_b   1.000
_cell.length_c   1.000
_cell.angle_alpha   90.00
_cell.angle_beta   90.00
_cell.angle_gamma   90.00
#
_symmetry.space_group_name_H-M   'P 1'
#
loop_
_entity.id
_entity.type
_entity.pdbx_description
1 polymer ?
#
loop_
_entity_poly.entity_id
_entity_poly.type
_entity_poly.pdbx_seq_one_letter_code
_entity_poly.pdbx_strand_id
1 'polypeptide(L)'
;MTYREEFLALGSRMDGTSALDQFDDFDAWLAQIRKLTDPRTTPAGLVPATEYLALDEHERLVGMTNLRHHLNDYLLTYGGHIGYSVRPSERQNGYATQMLRLTLEQARARGIGKVRICCDHYNVASAKTIRANGGA
;
A
#
# COMPACT_ATOMS: atom_id res chain seq x y z
N MET A 1 6.70 -15.41 12.67
CA MET A 1 6.94 -15.14 11.23
C MET A 1 7.08 -13.65 10.97
N THR A 2 7.94 -13.27 10.03
CA THR A 2 7.99 -11.90 9.54
C THR A 2 6.75 -11.59 8.69
N TYR A 3 6.52 -10.31 8.44
CA TYR A 3 5.42 -9.86 7.58
C TYR A 3 5.46 -10.56 6.20
N ARG A 4 6.64 -10.54 5.57
CA ARG A 4 6.84 -11.17 4.27
C ARG A 4 6.60 -12.69 4.32
N GLU A 5 7.12 -13.36 5.35
CA GLU A 5 6.96 -14.80 5.51
C GLU A 5 5.51 -15.24 5.63
N GLU A 6 4.68 -14.50 6.35
CA GLU A 6 3.26 -14.84 6.47
C GLU A 6 2.54 -14.79 5.12
N PHE A 7 2.83 -13.78 4.30
CA PHE A 7 2.24 -13.69 2.97
C PHE A 7 2.71 -14.81 2.05
N LEU A 8 3.99 -15.13 2.07
CA LEU A 8 4.54 -16.21 1.23
C LEU A 8 3.97 -17.57 1.64
N ALA A 9 3.84 -17.82 2.94
CA ALA A 9 3.28 -19.08 3.45
C ALA A 9 1.81 -19.26 3.05
N LEU A 10 1.04 -18.17 3.00
CA LEU A 10 -0.37 -18.20 2.62
C LEU A 10 -0.59 -18.18 1.09
N GLY A 11 0.44 -17.78 0.32
CA GLY A 11 0.30 -17.56 -1.11
C GLY A 11 -0.51 -16.31 -1.43
N SER A 12 -0.55 -15.35 -0.52
CA SER A 12 -1.31 -14.10 -0.68
C SER A 12 -0.44 -13.02 -1.30
N ARG A 13 -1.08 -12.11 -2.06
CA ARG A 13 -0.39 -10.98 -2.68
C ARG A 13 0.01 -9.94 -1.63
N MET A 14 1.21 -9.39 -1.79
CA MET A 14 1.71 -8.29 -0.94
C MET A 14 1.48 -6.95 -1.62
N ASP A 15 0.21 -6.56 -1.79
CA ASP A 15 -0.12 -5.28 -2.38
C ASP A 15 0.33 -4.12 -1.48
N GLY A 16 0.73 -3.01 -2.09
CA GLY A 16 1.11 -1.81 -1.34
C GLY A 16 2.43 -1.91 -0.58
N THR A 17 3.32 -2.81 -0.95
CA THR A 17 4.58 -3.05 -0.23
C THR A 17 5.83 -2.65 -1.03
N SER A 18 5.68 -1.94 -2.15
CA SER A 18 6.79 -1.61 -3.04
C SER A 18 7.59 -2.85 -3.45
N ALA A 19 6.88 -3.91 -3.82
CA ALA A 19 7.44 -5.17 -4.29
C ALA A 19 8.32 -5.89 -3.25
N LEU A 20 7.95 -5.84 -1.97
CA LEU A 20 8.68 -6.53 -0.90
C LEU A 20 8.90 -8.00 -1.20
N ASP A 21 7.97 -8.66 -1.89
CA ASP A 21 8.07 -10.07 -2.28
C ASP A 21 9.25 -10.36 -3.22
N GLN A 22 9.77 -9.33 -3.91
CA GLN A 22 10.91 -9.46 -4.82
C GLN A 22 12.27 -9.25 -4.13
N PHE A 23 12.29 -8.92 -2.84
CA PHE A 23 13.51 -8.62 -2.11
C PHE A 23 13.74 -9.64 -0.98
N ASP A 24 14.93 -10.23 -0.94
CA ASP A 24 15.38 -11.08 0.16
C ASP A 24 16.12 -10.27 1.23
N ASP A 25 16.62 -9.09 0.86
CA ASP A 25 17.37 -8.20 1.73
C ASP A 25 16.56 -6.95 2.06
N PHE A 26 16.33 -6.73 3.34
CA PHE A 26 15.59 -5.56 3.84
C PHE A 26 16.26 -4.24 3.44
N ASP A 27 17.59 -4.16 3.51
CA ASP A 27 18.30 -2.93 3.16
C ASP A 27 18.16 -2.58 1.67
N ALA A 28 18.14 -3.58 0.79
CA ALA A 28 17.91 -3.39 -0.63
C ALA A 28 16.49 -2.88 -0.90
N TRP A 29 15.50 -3.42 -0.20
CA TRP A 29 14.11 -2.96 -0.29
C TRP A 29 13.97 -1.52 0.21
N LEU A 30 14.60 -1.19 1.33
CA LEU A 30 14.57 0.16 1.89
C LEU A 30 15.23 1.17 0.95
N ALA A 31 16.32 0.79 0.29
CA ALA A 31 16.97 1.63 -0.72
C ALA A 31 16.04 1.90 -1.90
N GLN A 32 15.27 0.90 -2.35
CA GLN A 32 14.29 1.07 -3.40
C GLN A 32 13.17 2.04 -2.98
N ILE A 33 12.67 1.91 -1.76
CA ILE A 33 11.66 2.83 -1.22
C ILE A 33 12.17 4.28 -1.24
N ARG A 34 13.41 4.51 -0.84
CA ARG A 34 14.01 5.84 -0.84
C ARG A 34 14.10 6.42 -2.25
N LYS A 35 14.45 5.60 -3.24
CA LYS A 35 14.45 6.03 -4.65
C LYS A 35 13.06 6.40 -5.13
N LEU A 36 12.04 5.64 -4.75
CA LEU A 36 10.66 5.89 -5.17
C LEU A 36 10.05 7.11 -4.48
N THR A 37 10.50 7.44 -3.28
CA THR A 37 9.97 8.59 -2.55
C THR A 37 10.39 9.94 -3.14
N ASP A 38 11.57 10.00 -3.76
CA ASP A 38 12.10 11.22 -4.35
C ASP A 38 11.85 11.22 -5.87
N PRO A 39 11.12 12.24 -6.40
CA PRO A 39 10.88 12.33 -7.85
C PRO A 39 12.16 12.37 -8.69
N ARG A 40 13.26 12.88 -8.13
CA ARG A 40 14.54 13.00 -8.83
C ARG A 40 15.22 11.65 -9.03
N THR A 41 14.90 10.65 -8.21
CA THR A 41 15.51 9.31 -8.26
C THR A 41 14.53 8.21 -8.63
N THR A 42 13.26 8.54 -8.85
CA THR A 42 12.25 7.56 -9.28
C THR A 42 12.61 7.01 -10.66
N PRO A 43 12.68 5.67 -10.83
CA PRO A 43 13.00 5.06 -12.12
C PRO A 43 11.98 5.43 -13.21
N ALA A 44 12.44 5.48 -14.46
CA ALA A 44 11.58 5.72 -15.60
C ALA A 44 10.45 4.68 -15.68
N GLY A 45 9.25 5.12 -16.03
CA GLY A 45 8.06 4.26 -16.09
C GLY A 45 7.33 4.09 -14.76
N LEU A 46 7.93 4.53 -13.66
CA LEU A 46 7.31 4.53 -12.34
C LEU A 46 6.97 5.96 -11.91
N VAL A 47 6.12 6.09 -10.91
CA VAL A 47 5.77 7.39 -10.33
C VAL A 47 6.32 7.48 -8.91
N PRO A 48 6.60 8.69 -8.40
CA PRO A 48 6.98 8.86 -7.00
C PRO A 48 5.89 8.32 -6.07
N ALA A 49 6.32 7.68 -5.00
CA ALA A 49 5.41 7.06 -4.03
C ALA A 49 6.01 7.08 -2.63
N THR A 50 5.14 7.15 -1.64
CA THR A 50 5.52 7.06 -0.22
C THR A 50 5.00 5.74 0.35
N GLU A 51 5.86 5.00 1.02
CA GLU A 51 5.49 3.78 1.73
C GLU A 51 5.22 4.10 3.19
N TYR A 52 4.06 3.70 3.70
CA TYR A 52 3.70 3.84 5.12
C TYR A 52 3.64 2.48 5.77
N LEU A 53 4.22 2.39 6.96
CA LEU A 53 4.17 1.19 7.78
C LEU A 53 3.14 1.40 8.89
N ALA A 54 2.23 0.44 9.05
CA ALA A 54 1.25 0.45 10.13
C ALA A 54 1.73 -0.46 11.26
N LEU A 55 1.93 0.12 12.43
CA LEU A 55 2.39 -0.59 13.61
C LEU A 55 1.25 -0.64 14.64
N ASP A 56 1.15 -1.75 15.37
CA ASP A 56 0.22 -1.83 16.49
C ASP A 56 0.82 -1.16 17.74
N GLU A 57 0.10 -1.24 18.88
CA GLU A 57 0.55 -0.65 20.14
C GLU A 57 1.84 -1.28 20.70
N HIS A 58 2.23 -2.47 20.20
CA HIS A 58 3.46 -3.16 20.57
C HIS A 58 4.56 -2.98 19.53
N GLU A 59 4.40 -2.02 18.61
CA GLU A 59 5.34 -1.73 17.51
C GLU A 59 5.52 -2.90 16.53
N ARG A 60 4.55 -3.82 16.48
CA ARG A 60 4.55 -4.91 15.51
C ARG A 60 3.96 -4.43 14.18
N LEU A 61 4.64 -4.73 13.08
CA LEU A 61 4.18 -4.37 11.74
C LEU A 61 2.93 -5.18 11.38
N VAL A 62 1.79 -4.52 11.25
CA VAL A 62 0.51 -5.15 10.93
C VAL A 62 0.02 -4.87 9.52
N GLY A 63 0.51 -3.85 8.88
CA GLY A 63 0.11 -3.51 7.52
C GLY A 63 1.06 -2.53 6.85
N MET A 64 0.87 -2.38 5.54
CA MET A 64 1.58 -1.37 4.74
C MET A 64 0.61 -0.72 3.78
N THR A 65 0.82 0.58 3.52
CA THR A 65 0.15 1.28 2.44
C THR A 65 1.18 2.00 1.58
N ASN A 66 0.90 2.06 0.29
CA ASN A 66 1.71 2.81 -0.67
C ASN A 66 0.85 3.90 -1.28
N LEU A 67 1.29 5.14 -1.17
CA LEU A 67 0.62 6.29 -1.77
C LEU A 67 1.44 6.79 -2.95
N ARG A 68 0.91 6.62 -4.16
CA ARG A 68 1.50 7.15 -5.39
C ARG A 68 1.10 8.60 -5.52
N HIS A 69 2.08 9.47 -5.77
CA HIS A 69 1.87 10.92 -5.75
C HIS A 69 1.06 11.42 -6.94
N HIS A 70 1.09 10.70 -8.05
CA HIS A 70 0.26 10.94 -9.23
C HIS A 70 0.09 9.64 -10.01
N LEU A 71 -0.74 9.65 -11.05
CA LEU A 71 -1.00 8.46 -11.86
C LEU A 71 -0.28 8.57 -13.21
N ASN A 72 0.19 7.42 -13.72
CA ASN A 72 0.53 7.24 -15.12
C ASN A 72 -0.57 6.38 -15.78
N ASP A 73 -0.43 6.08 -17.07
CA ASP A 73 -1.46 5.33 -17.80
C ASP A 73 -1.75 3.96 -17.17
N TYR A 74 -0.69 3.24 -16.75
CA TYR A 74 -0.86 1.93 -16.10
C TYR A 74 -1.64 2.05 -14.78
N LEU A 75 -1.26 2.99 -13.93
CA LEU A 75 -1.89 3.18 -12.63
C LEU A 75 -3.32 3.70 -12.73
N LEU A 76 -3.60 4.50 -13.75
CA LEU A 76 -4.97 4.97 -14.00
C LEU A 76 -5.91 3.80 -14.28
N THR A 77 -5.43 2.78 -14.97
CA THR A 77 -6.23 1.60 -15.34
C THR A 77 -6.22 0.51 -14.28
N TYR A 78 -5.06 0.19 -13.68
CA TYR A 78 -4.89 -1.01 -12.87
C TYR A 78 -4.50 -0.79 -11.41
N GLY A 79 -3.73 0.25 -11.09
CA GLY A 79 -3.13 0.38 -9.77
C GLY A 79 -3.74 1.43 -8.86
N GLY A 80 -4.17 2.56 -9.42
CA GLY A 80 -4.66 3.71 -8.65
C GLY A 80 -3.58 4.39 -7.81
N HIS A 81 -4.00 5.30 -6.92
CA HIS A 81 -3.10 6.05 -6.04
C HIS A 81 -2.62 5.24 -4.83
N ILE A 82 -3.44 4.34 -4.32
CA ILE A 82 -3.17 3.64 -3.06
C ILE A 82 -3.22 2.13 -3.26
N GLY A 83 -2.15 1.45 -2.83
CA GLY A 83 -2.14 0.02 -2.62
C GLY A 83 -1.93 -0.26 -1.14
N TYR A 84 -2.50 -1.35 -0.63
CA TYR A 84 -2.35 -1.69 0.79
C TYR A 84 -2.45 -3.19 1.00
N SER A 85 -1.87 -3.63 2.12
CA SER A 85 -1.99 -5.01 2.60
C SER A 85 -2.00 -5.04 4.12
N VAL A 86 -2.61 -6.07 4.68
CA VAL A 86 -2.64 -6.32 6.12
C VAL A 86 -2.01 -7.68 6.37
N ARG A 87 -1.15 -7.77 7.39
CA ARG A 87 -0.54 -9.03 7.81
C ARG A 87 -1.64 -10.10 7.94
N PRO A 88 -1.48 -11.28 7.32
CA PRO A 88 -2.55 -12.28 7.33
C PRO A 88 -3.09 -12.63 8.70
N SER A 89 -2.22 -12.75 9.71
CA SER A 89 -2.64 -13.08 11.08
C SER A 89 -3.40 -11.95 11.78
N GLU A 90 -3.40 -10.74 11.21
CA GLU A 90 -4.05 -9.56 11.80
C GLU A 90 -5.28 -9.10 11.00
N ARG A 91 -5.73 -9.89 10.04
CA ARG A 91 -6.92 -9.57 9.24
C ARG A 91 -8.19 -9.62 10.07
N GLN A 92 -9.24 -8.92 9.62
CA GLN A 92 -10.54 -8.83 10.27
C GLN A 92 -10.52 -8.09 11.62
N ASN A 93 -9.51 -7.26 11.86
CA ASN A 93 -9.41 -6.41 13.06
C ASN A 93 -9.64 -4.93 12.74
N GLY A 94 -10.09 -4.59 11.54
CA GLY A 94 -10.36 -3.22 11.14
C GLY A 94 -9.13 -2.40 10.76
N TYR A 95 -7.95 -2.99 10.70
CA TYR A 95 -6.71 -2.27 10.37
C TYR A 95 -6.73 -1.68 8.97
N ALA A 96 -7.22 -2.42 7.98
CA ALA A 96 -7.27 -1.93 6.60
C ALA A 96 -8.10 -0.64 6.49
N THR A 97 -9.24 -0.58 7.16
CA THR A 97 -10.11 0.60 7.16
C THR A 97 -9.41 1.81 7.77
N GLN A 98 -8.74 1.63 8.93
CA GLN A 98 -7.98 2.69 9.58
C GLN A 98 -6.78 3.14 8.74
N MET A 99 -6.04 2.18 8.19
CA MET A 99 -4.88 2.45 7.35
C MET A 99 -5.26 3.26 6.12
N LEU A 100 -6.35 2.87 5.45
CA LEU A 100 -6.82 3.60 4.28
C LEU A 100 -7.28 5.02 4.65
N ARG A 101 -7.98 5.17 5.77
CA ARG A 101 -8.39 6.49 6.27
C ARG A 101 -7.17 7.41 6.48
N LEU A 102 -6.14 6.92 7.15
CA LEU A 102 -4.93 7.70 7.42
C LEU A 102 -4.18 8.02 6.12
N THR A 103 -4.13 7.09 5.19
CA THR A 103 -3.48 7.32 3.89
C THR A 103 -4.25 8.35 3.05
N LEU A 104 -5.57 8.35 3.11
CA LEU A 104 -6.39 9.37 2.46
C LEU A 104 -6.15 10.75 3.04
N GLU A 105 -5.91 10.88 4.35
CA GLU A 105 -5.52 12.13 4.98
C GLU A 105 -4.18 12.63 4.42
N GLN A 106 -3.21 11.74 4.23
CA GLN A 106 -1.92 12.08 3.63
C GLN A 106 -2.05 12.50 2.16
N ALA A 107 -2.93 11.83 1.41
CA ALA A 107 -3.21 12.19 0.03
C ALA A 107 -3.79 13.62 -0.04
N ARG A 108 -4.73 13.94 0.84
CA ARG A 108 -5.30 15.28 0.92
C ARG A 108 -4.24 16.33 1.26
N ALA A 109 -3.35 16.03 2.20
CA ALA A 109 -2.25 16.93 2.57
C ALA A 109 -1.29 17.20 1.40
N ARG A 110 -1.18 16.27 0.45
CA ARG A 110 -0.39 16.44 -0.78
C ARG A 110 -1.14 17.15 -1.90
N GLY A 111 -2.40 17.53 -1.68
CA GLY A 111 -3.21 18.19 -2.69
C GLY A 111 -3.86 17.26 -3.71
N ILE A 112 -3.90 15.95 -3.45
CA ILE A 112 -4.59 15.00 -4.31
C ILE A 112 -6.10 15.10 -4.01
N GLY A 113 -6.83 15.79 -4.88
CA GLY A 113 -8.25 16.07 -4.63
C GLY A 113 -9.16 14.87 -4.86
N LYS A 114 -8.82 14.03 -5.83
CA LYS A 114 -9.61 12.84 -6.17
C LYS A 114 -8.68 11.63 -6.18
N VAL A 115 -8.88 10.74 -5.21
CA VAL A 115 -8.07 9.54 -5.04
C VAL A 115 -8.74 8.36 -5.74
N ARG A 116 -7.98 7.69 -6.59
CA ARG A 116 -8.42 6.47 -7.26
C ARG A 116 -7.82 5.27 -6.53
N ILE A 117 -8.69 4.33 -6.13
CA ILE A 117 -8.28 3.07 -5.49
C ILE A 117 -8.85 1.93 -6.31
N CYS A 118 -7.99 0.99 -6.69
CA CYS A 118 -8.39 -0.18 -7.48
C CYS A 118 -8.36 -1.43 -6.60
N CYS A 119 -9.32 -2.31 -6.82
CA CYS A 119 -9.30 -3.67 -6.28
C CYS A 119 -9.88 -4.61 -7.32
N ASP A 120 -9.53 -5.90 -7.20
CA ASP A 120 -10.15 -6.92 -8.04
C ASP A 120 -11.63 -7.06 -7.67
N HIS A 121 -12.49 -7.29 -8.66
CA HIS A 121 -13.93 -7.37 -8.42
C HIS A 121 -14.33 -8.50 -7.47
N TYR A 122 -13.52 -9.55 -7.38
CA TYR A 122 -13.75 -10.66 -6.44
C TYR A 122 -13.19 -10.38 -5.03
N ASN A 123 -12.47 -9.28 -4.83
CA ASN A 123 -11.90 -8.93 -3.52
C ASN A 123 -12.92 -8.17 -2.69
N VAL A 124 -13.84 -8.90 -2.08
CA VAL A 124 -14.94 -8.33 -1.30
C VAL A 124 -14.45 -7.54 -0.10
N ALA A 125 -13.40 -8.02 0.57
CA ALA A 125 -12.83 -7.35 1.75
C ALA A 125 -12.28 -5.98 1.39
N SER A 126 -11.54 -5.85 0.29
CA SER A 126 -11.01 -4.57 -0.19
C SER A 126 -12.13 -3.62 -0.62
N ALA A 127 -13.14 -4.12 -1.32
CA ALA A 127 -14.29 -3.30 -1.71
C ALA A 127 -15.02 -2.73 -0.50
N LYS A 128 -15.21 -3.52 0.57
CA LYS A 128 -15.81 -3.05 1.82
C LYS A 128 -14.95 -1.97 2.49
N THR A 129 -13.64 -2.14 2.53
CA THR A 129 -12.71 -1.16 3.10
C THR A 129 -12.81 0.17 2.37
N ILE A 130 -12.86 0.14 1.04
CA ILE A 130 -12.98 1.34 0.21
C ILE A 130 -14.31 2.05 0.49
N ARG A 131 -15.42 1.30 0.53
CA ARG A 131 -16.76 1.86 0.82
C ARG A 131 -16.85 2.43 2.22
N ALA A 132 -16.24 1.79 3.21
CA ALA A 132 -16.22 2.29 4.58
C ALA A 132 -15.53 3.65 4.71
N ASN A 133 -14.69 4.01 3.73
CA ASN A 133 -14.01 5.31 3.66
C ASN A 133 -14.65 6.25 2.63
N GLY A 134 -15.88 6.01 2.25
CA GLY A 134 -16.65 6.89 1.36
C GLY A 134 -16.39 6.65 -0.13
N GLY A 135 -15.80 5.54 -0.50
CA GLY A 135 -15.59 5.17 -1.90
C GLY A 135 -16.88 4.77 -2.61
N ALA A 136 -16.92 5.00 -3.91
CA ALA A 136 -18.05 4.66 -4.75
C ALA A 136 -17.99 3.21 -5.25
#